data_29771cf1861c69f89eac028588e71dc6
#
_entry.id   29771cf1861c69f89eac028588e71dc6
#
_cell.length_a   1.000
_cell.length_b   1.000
_cell.length_c   1.000
_cell.angle_alpha   90.00
_cell.angle_beta   90.00
_cell.angle_gamma   90.00
#
_symmetry.space_group_name_H-M   'P 1'
#
loop_
_entity.id
_entity.type
_entity.pdbx_description
1 polymer ?
#
loop_
_entity_poly.entity_id
_entity_poly.type
_entity_poly.pdbx_seq_one_letter_code
_entity_poly.pdbx_strand_id
1 'polypeptide(L)'
;MSEEVADNAAVVPKSRPLTKAEKVQAAGMKYAEKKTTVFFTDSTIASNLDDFATFNRDQLKLGKVLGKGRFGTVYEVMDITLAPKQASDDTWLIEERQFIHDHVRREEGSGFHSGDARYAIKILSPEVMKDSGLFIQGIYDMAVEARVLSDIEHTNIVKCRAIAPVSPLQGAEFYLMMDRLYDTLHKRMSKWGKKQKRRGSLLGRTFLDKGGKKEEETHLKKMTCAYDLASAMGYLHNRRIIYRDLKPENIGFDIRDDIKLFDFGLATEMKESRLADPSDEYCDVYKLTGMTGSPRYMSNGTFSKLSFVSIFRFLSITTTT
;
A
#
# COMPACT_ATOMS: atom_id res chain seq x y z
N MET A 1 38.72 -61.37 -3.47
CA MET A 1 37.33 -60.83 -3.30
C MET A 1 37.51 -59.34 -3.15
N SER A 2 37.37 -58.61 -4.21
CA SER A 2 37.46 -57.12 -4.29
C SER A 2 36.07 -56.61 -4.50
N GLU A 3 35.59 -55.91 -3.50
CA GLU A 3 34.31 -55.20 -3.54
C GLU A 3 34.43 -53.94 -4.39
N GLU A 4 33.64 -53.89 -5.46
CA GLU A 4 33.39 -52.68 -6.26
C GLU A 4 32.47 -51.75 -5.49
N VAL A 5 32.98 -50.61 -5.08
CA VAL A 5 32.18 -49.49 -4.55
C VAL A 5 31.59 -48.77 -5.76
N ALA A 6 30.29 -48.95 -5.99
CA ALA A 6 29.55 -48.21 -7.00
C ALA A 6 29.40 -46.74 -6.59
N ASP A 7 30.03 -45.86 -7.35
CA ASP A 7 29.94 -44.40 -7.24
C ASP A 7 28.55 -43.95 -7.76
N ASN A 8 27.63 -43.64 -6.82
CA ASN A 8 26.29 -43.21 -7.12
C ASN A 8 26.27 -41.66 -7.22
N ALA A 9 26.88 -41.13 -8.28
CA ALA A 9 26.83 -39.73 -8.61
C ALA A 9 25.37 -39.33 -8.92
N ALA A 10 24.73 -38.63 -8.00
CA ALA A 10 23.40 -38.05 -8.18
C ALA A 10 23.40 -37.12 -9.41
N VAL A 11 22.69 -37.53 -10.47
CA VAL A 11 22.48 -36.72 -11.68
C VAL A 11 21.61 -35.51 -11.30
N VAL A 12 22.26 -34.37 -11.16
CA VAL A 12 21.55 -33.07 -11.03
C VAL A 12 20.76 -32.84 -12.31
N PRO A 13 19.43 -32.72 -12.29
CA PRO A 13 18.64 -32.53 -13.49
C PRO A 13 19.06 -31.23 -14.17
N LYS A 14 19.53 -31.28 -15.42
CA LYS A 14 19.83 -30.10 -16.23
C LYS A 14 18.54 -29.26 -16.36
N SER A 15 18.53 -28.05 -15.82
CA SER A 15 17.42 -27.13 -15.94
C SER A 15 17.10 -26.89 -17.42
N ARG A 16 15.81 -26.98 -17.78
CA ARG A 16 15.39 -26.72 -19.17
C ARG A 16 15.77 -25.26 -19.56
N PRO A 17 16.13 -25.01 -20.81
CA PRO A 17 16.43 -23.66 -21.28
C PRO A 17 15.15 -22.78 -21.17
N LEU A 18 15.30 -21.56 -20.61
CA LEU A 18 14.23 -20.61 -20.47
C LEU A 18 13.63 -20.24 -21.83
N THR A 19 12.31 -20.17 -21.87
CA THR A 19 11.57 -19.64 -23.03
C THR A 19 11.90 -18.16 -23.25
N LYS A 20 11.55 -17.61 -24.41
CA LYS A 20 11.72 -16.18 -24.71
C LYS A 20 10.98 -15.29 -23.70
N ALA A 21 9.78 -15.68 -23.29
CA ALA A 21 8.97 -14.96 -22.31
C ALA A 21 9.64 -14.98 -20.91
N GLU A 22 10.12 -16.12 -20.45
CA GLU A 22 10.84 -16.27 -19.18
C GLU A 22 12.13 -15.44 -19.14
N LYS A 23 12.86 -15.35 -20.26
CA LYS A 23 14.06 -14.50 -20.38
C LYS A 23 13.73 -13.01 -20.27
N VAL A 24 12.66 -12.56 -20.91
CA VAL A 24 12.18 -11.17 -20.86
C VAL A 24 11.73 -10.82 -19.43
N GLN A 25 11.00 -11.72 -18.78
CA GLN A 25 10.57 -11.57 -17.41
C GLN A 25 11.76 -11.47 -16.43
N ALA A 26 12.74 -12.38 -16.55
CA ALA A 26 13.95 -12.37 -15.73
C ALA A 26 14.79 -11.10 -15.94
N ALA A 27 14.91 -10.61 -17.17
CA ALA A 27 15.58 -9.34 -17.45
C ALA A 27 14.82 -8.14 -16.84
N GLY A 28 13.49 -8.17 -16.90
CA GLY A 28 12.63 -7.17 -16.28
C GLY A 28 12.78 -7.13 -14.75
N MET A 29 12.85 -8.27 -14.11
CA MET A 29 13.07 -8.37 -12.66
C MET A 29 14.41 -7.78 -12.26
N LYS A 30 15.51 -8.10 -12.98
CA LYS A 30 16.83 -7.48 -12.73
C LYS A 30 16.81 -5.96 -12.90
N TYR A 31 16.06 -5.46 -13.88
CA TYR A 31 15.91 -4.02 -14.08
C TYR A 31 15.14 -3.39 -12.92
N ALA A 32 14.04 -3.99 -12.47
CA ALA A 32 13.26 -3.54 -11.31
C ALA A 32 14.11 -3.56 -10.04
N GLU A 33 14.92 -4.60 -9.83
CA GLU A 33 15.87 -4.72 -8.72
C GLU A 33 16.87 -3.56 -8.71
N LYS A 34 17.56 -3.33 -9.83
CA LYS A 34 18.50 -2.21 -9.96
C LYS A 34 17.82 -0.88 -9.68
N LYS A 35 16.61 -0.67 -10.24
CA LYS A 35 15.84 0.56 -10.03
C LYS A 35 15.45 0.73 -8.55
N THR A 36 15.03 -0.32 -7.88
CA THR A 36 14.67 -0.32 -6.46
C THR A 36 15.89 -0.06 -5.58
N THR A 37 17.03 -0.69 -5.88
CA THR A 37 18.29 -0.45 -5.17
C THR A 37 18.70 1.02 -5.27
N VAL A 38 18.72 1.60 -6.48
CA VAL A 38 19.03 3.01 -6.69
C VAL A 38 18.00 3.92 -5.98
N PHE A 39 16.72 3.53 -6.00
CA PHE A 39 15.67 4.30 -5.33
C PHE A 39 15.89 4.37 -3.82
N PHE A 40 16.36 3.30 -3.19
CA PHE A 40 16.61 3.22 -1.75
C PHE A 40 18.09 3.42 -1.35
N THR A 41 18.99 3.73 -2.30
CA THR A 41 20.35 4.19 -1.97
C THR A 41 20.24 5.47 -1.13
N ASP A 42 20.96 5.56 -0.04
CA ASP A 42 20.93 6.68 0.92
C ASP A 42 19.51 7.00 1.47
N SER A 43 18.65 5.98 1.53
CA SER A 43 17.29 6.12 2.08
C SER A 43 17.30 6.05 3.60
N THR A 44 16.55 6.94 4.24
CA THR A 44 16.25 6.87 5.68
C THR A 44 15.09 5.94 5.99
N ILE A 45 14.35 5.50 4.96
CA ILE A 45 13.29 4.51 5.11
C ILE A 45 13.93 3.15 5.39
N ALA A 46 13.76 2.63 6.59
CA ALA A 46 14.26 1.33 7.00
C ALA A 46 13.59 0.20 6.19
N SER A 47 14.26 -0.94 6.09
CA SER A 47 13.67 -2.14 5.51
C SER A 47 13.37 -3.13 6.63
N ASN A 48 12.14 -3.07 7.15
CA ASN A 48 11.68 -3.93 8.25
C ASN A 48 10.78 -5.05 7.68
N LEU A 49 11.07 -5.53 6.47
CA LEU A 49 10.26 -6.56 5.83
C LEU A 49 10.38 -7.92 6.57
N ASP A 50 11.50 -8.18 7.20
CA ASP A 50 11.74 -9.39 7.97
C ASP A 50 10.94 -9.43 9.30
N ASP A 51 10.44 -8.28 9.74
CA ASP A 51 9.61 -8.17 10.95
C ASP A 51 8.13 -8.52 10.71
N PHE A 52 7.75 -8.76 9.44
CA PHE A 52 6.37 -9.14 9.14
C PHE A 52 6.12 -10.63 9.22
N ALA A 53 4.94 -10.98 9.70
CA ALA A 53 4.41 -12.33 9.54
C ALA A 53 4.36 -12.71 8.05
N THR A 54 4.70 -13.94 7.74
CA THR A 54 4.69 -14.45 6.38
C THR A 54 3.78 -15.66 6.25
N PHE A 55 3.06 -15.76 5.13
CA PHE A 55 2.26 -16.92 4.77
C PHE A 55 2.54 -17.26 3.31
N ASN A 56 2.65 -18.55 2.99
CA ASN A 56 2.65 -18.99 1.62
C ASN A 56 1.29 -18.73 0.97
N ARG A 57 1.28 -18.55 -0.35
CA ARG A 57 0.05 -18.20 -1.07
C ARG A 57 -1.04 -19.28 -0.95
N ASP A 58 -0.68 -20.55 -0.85
CA ASP A 58 -1.54 -21.72 -0.68
C ASP A 58 -2.18 -21.80 0.72
N GLN A 59 -1.59 -21.14 1.72
CA GLN A 59 -2.16 -21.02 3.06
C GLN A 59 -3.34 -20.04 3.13
N LEU A 60 -3.52 -19.19 2.11
CA LEU A 60 -4.52 -18.12 2.07
C LEU A 60 -5.72 -18.50 1.21
N LYS A 61 -6.89 -18.61 1.82
CA LYS A 61 -8.15 -18.73 1.11
C LYS A 61 -8.68 -17.34 0.77
N LEU A 62 -8.68 -17.00 -0.51
CA LEU A 62 -9.19 -15.71 -0.97
C LEU A 62 -10.69 -15.78 -1.27
N GLY A 63 -11.36 -14.64 -1.04
CA GLY A 63 -12.76 -14.42 -1.37
C GLY A 63 -12.93 -13.47 -2.55
N LYS A 64 -13.92 -12.58 -2.43
CA LYS A 64 -14.26 -11.65 -3.52
C LYS A 64 -13.18 -10.60 -3.77
N VAL A 65 -13.19 -10.08 -4.99
CA VAL A 65 -12.42 -8.89 -5.36
C VAL A 65 -13.00 -7.66 -4.67
N LEU A 66 -12.17 -6.96 -3.92
CA LEU A 66 -12.52 -5.69 -3.26
C LEU A 66 -12.24 -4.48 -4.14
N GLY A 67 -11.19 -4.57 -4.97
CA GLY A 67 -10.80 -3.51 -5.88
C GLY A 67 -9.80 -3.98 -6.93
N LYS A 68 -9.78 -3.26 -8.07
CA LYS A 68 -8.78 -3.41 -9.12
C LYS A 68 -8.09 -2.09 -9.33
N GLY A 69 -6.78 -2.05 -9.18
CA GLY A 69 -5.91 -0.94 -9.50
C GLY A 69 -5.23 -1.12 -10.86
N ARG A 70 -4.34 -0.20 -11.20
CA ARG A 70 -3.59 -0.24 -12.47
C ARG A 70 -2.71 -1.49 -12.58
N PHE A 71 -2.03 -1.87 -11.50
CA PHE A 71 -1.08 -2.97 -11.49
C PHE A 71 -1.53 -4.16 -10.65
N GLY A 72 -2.42 -3.94 -9.69
CA GLY A 72 -2.79 -4.97 -8.72
C GLY A 72 -4.29 -5.14 -8.54
N THR A 73 -4.65 -6.33 -8.08
CA THR A 73 -6.01 -6.66 -7.65
C THR A 73 -6.00 -6.93 -6.15
N VAL A 74 -7.00 -6.41 -5.46
CA VAL A 74 -7.17 -6.57 -4.01
C VAL A 74 -8.28 -7.56 -3.75
N TYR A 75 -7.99 -8.60 -2.98
CA TYR A 75 -8.93 -9.64 -2.58
C TYR A 75 -9.13 -9.62 -1.07
N GLU A 76 -10.31 -10.03 -0.60
CA GLU A 76 -10.49 -10.34 0.82
C GLU A 76 -9.82 -11.66 1.19
N VAL A 77 -9.32 -11.77 2.43
CA VAL A 77 -8.75 -12.99 2.99
C VAL A 77 -9.83 -13.66 3.84
N MET A 78 -10.34 -14.79 3.35
CA MET A 78 -11.47 -15.49 3.98
C MET A 78 -11.03 -16.41 5.11
N ASP A 79 -9.83 -16.98 4.97
CA ASP A 79 -9.29 -17.96 5.89
C ASP A 79 -7.79 -18.09 5.71
N ILE A 80 -7.09 -18.56 6.75
CA ILE A 80 -5.65 -18.76 6.79
C ILE A 80 -5.37 -20.15 7.38
N THR A 81 -4.59 -20.97 6.71
CA THR A 81 -4.12 -22.25 7.24
C THR A 81 -2.71 -22.06 7.79
N LEU A 82 -2.51 -22.34 9.08
CA LEU A 82 -1.18 -22.27 9.69
C LEU A 82 -0.32 -23.47 9.29
N ALA A 83 0.93 -23.21 8.93
CA ALA A 83 1.92 -24.26 8.78
C ALA A 83 2.34 -24.81 10.15
N PRO A 84 2.78 -26.08 10.24
CA PRO A 84 3.36 -26.63 11.45
C PRO A 84 4.54 -25.77 11.94
N LYS A 85 4.61 -25.54 13.26
CA LYS A 85 5.71 -24.80 13.88
C LYS A 85 7.02 -25.54 13.71
N GLN A 86 8.09 -24.81 13.34
CA GLN A 86 9.45 -25.33 13.32
C GLN A 86 10.23 -24.81 14.54
N ALA A 87 11.19 -25.58 15.00
CA ALA A 87 11.99 -25.21 16.19
C ALA A 87 12.87 -23.99 15.97
N SER A 88 13.13 -23.63 14.73
CA SER A 88 13.92 -22.45 14.31
C SER A 88 13.10 -21.18 14.14
N ASP A 89 11.77 -21.25 14.27
CA ASP A 89 10.90 -20.10 14.06
C ASP A 89 11.02 -19.10 15.21
N ASP A 90 11.10 -17.82 14.89
CA ASP A 90 11.08 -16.74 15.86
C ASP A 90 9.74 -16.71 16.62
N THR A 91 9.81 -16.67 17.96
CA THR A 91 8.62 -16.70 18.82
C THR A 91 7.65 -15.56 18.51
N TRP A 92 8.17 -14.35 18.27
CA TRP A 92 7.37 -13.18 17.91
C TRP A 92 6.58 -13.41 16.59
N LEU A 93 7.25 -13.92 15.56
CA LEU A 93 6.61 -14.20 14.28
C LEU A 93 5.57 -15.34 14.36
N ILE A 94 5.78 -16.30 15.28
CA ILE A 94 4.79 -17.35 15.56
C ILE A 94 3.54 -16.74 16.19
N GLU A 95 3.71 -15.88 17.20
CA GLU A 95 2.60 -15.23 17.90
C GLU A 95 1.81 -14.31 16.97
N GLU A 96 2.50 -13.54 16.12
CA GLU A 96 1.87 -12.66 15.15
C GLU A 96 1.09 -13.45 14.07
N ARG A 97 1.65 -14.56 13.57
CA ARG A 97 0.93 -15.46 12.65
C ARG A 97 -0.32 -16.06 13.30
N GLN A 98 -0.22 -16.48 14.56
CA GLN A 98 -1.36 -16.99 15.30
C GLN A 98 -2.42 -15.92 15.51
N PHE A 99 -2.00 -14.71 15.91
CA PHE A 99 -2.90 -13.57 16.08
C PHE A 99 -3.65 -13.23 14.78
N ILE A 100 -2.95 -13.17 13.66
CA ILE A 100 -3.57 -12.89 12.35
C ILE A 100 -4.56 -13.99 11.97
N HIS A 101 -4.21 -15.27 12.17
CA HIS A 101 -5.09 -16.41 11.93
C HIS A 101 -6.37 -16.31 12.76
N ASP A 102 -6.26 -16.13 14.08
CA ASP A 102 -7.39 -16.12 15.01
C ASP A 102 -8.34 -14.93 14.74
N HIS A 103 -7.80 -13.87 14.14
CA HIS A 103 -8.55 -12.66 13.83
C HIS A 103 -8.85 -12.47 12.34
N VAL A 104 -8.73 -13.50 11.51
CA VAL A 104 -8.98 -13.38 10.07
C VAL A 104 -10.41 -12.95 9.76
N ARG A 105 -11.36 -13.34 10.62
CA ARG A 105 -12.75 -12.93 10.55
C ARG A 105 -13.18 -12.13 11.77
N ARG A 106 -14.20 -11.32 11.59
CA ARG A 106 -14.83 -10.61 12.70
C ARG A 106 -15.79 -11.53 13.43
N GLU A 107 -15.85 -11.37 14.74
CA GLU A 107 -16.83 -12.06 15.57
C GLU A 107 -18.26 -11.75 15.10
N GLU A 108 -19.12 -12.75 15.12
CA GLU A 108 -20.53 -12.59 14.85
C GLU A 108 -21.15 -11.68 15.92
N GLY A 109 -21.93 -10.69 15.50
CA GLY A 109 -22.55 -9.72 16.41
C GLY A 109 -21.72 -8.46 16.71
N SER A 110 -20.50 -8.33 16.22
CA SER A 110 -19.64 -7.16 16.47
C SER A 110 -20.02 -5.88 15.68
N GLY A 111 -21.25 -5.80 15.16
CA GLY A 111 -21.78 -4.60 14.47
C GLY A 111 -21.82 -4.71 12.94
N PHE A 112 -21.83 -3.56 12.26
CA PHE A 112 -21.77 -3.51 10.80
C PHE A 112 -20.58 -4.34 10.30
N HIS A 113 -20.81 -5.21 9.32
CA HIS A 113 -19.79 -6.13 8.77
C HIS A 113 -19.33 -7.26 9.69
N SER A 114 -20.15 -7.66 10.68
CA SER A 114 -19.98 -8.90 11.45
C SER A 114 -19.80 -10.10 10.50
N GLY A 115 -18.89 -11.00 10.82
CA GLY A 115 -18.53 -12.15 9.97
C GLY A 115 -17.71 -11.84 8.72
N ASP A 116 -17.48 -10.55 8.39
CA ASP A 116 -16.66 -10.15 7.25
C ASP A 116 -15.16 -10.43 7.50
N ALA A 117 -14.43 -10.71 6.41
CA ALA A 117 -12.98 -10.81 6.47
C ALA A 117 -12.34 -9.51 7.01
N ARG A 118 -11.36 -9.65 7.88
CA ARG A 118 -10.66 -8.53 8.52
C ARG A 118 -9.52 -7.99 7.68
N TYR A 119 -8.95 -8.83 6.82
CA TYR A 119 -7.78 -8.53 6.02
C TYR A 119 -8.08 -8.58 4.53
N ALA A 120 -7.24 -7.88 3.78
CA ALA A 120 -7.22 -7.88 2.33
C ALA A 120 -5.80 -8.09 1.84
N ILE A 121 -5.63 -8.78 0.70
CA ILE A 121 -4.32 -8.88 0.05
C ILE A 121 -4.32 -8.16 -1.28
N LYS A 122 -3.22 -7.46 -1.57
CA LYS A 122 -2.91 -6.86 -2.86
C LYS A 122 -1.89 -7.74 -3.57
N ILE A 123 -2.23 -8.21 -4.77
CA ILE A 123 -1.36 -9.01 -5.66
C ILE A 123 -1.28 -8.34 -7.02
N LEU A 124 -0.25 -8.65 -7.80
CA LEU A 124 -0.20 -8.22 -9.20
C LEU A 124 -1.35 -8.86 -9.98
N SER A 125 -2.00 -8.07 -10.84
CA SER A 125 -3.10 -8.61 -11.64
C SER A 125 -2.58 -9.50 -12.78
N PRO A 126 -3.32 -10.56 -13.17
CA PRO A 126 -2.90 -11.46 -14.24
C PRO A 126 -2.68 -10.75 -15.58
N GLU A 127 -3.40 -9.67 -15.83
CA GLU A 127 -3.26 -8.85 -17.02
C GLU A 127 -1.90 -8.15 -17.09
N VAL A 128 -1.45 -7.62 -15.96
CA VAL A 128 -0.13 -6.97 -15.82
C VAL A 128 0.99 -7.96 -16.07
N MET A 129 0.83 -9.20 -15.63
CA MET A 129 1.85 -10.25 -15.81
C MET A 129 2.06 -10.63 -17.28
N LYS A 130 1.13 -10.28 -18.19
CA LYS A 130 1.25 -10.56 -19.63
C LYS A 130 2.02 -9.46 -20.39
N ASP A 131 2.11 -8.26 -19.84
CA ASP A 131 2.82 -7.13 -20.43
C ASP A 131 4.11 -6.86 -19.64
N SER A 132 5.26 -7.00 -20.29
CA SER A 132 6.56 -6.87 -19.63
C SER A 132 6.82 -5.48 -19.04
N GLY A 133 6.34 -4.43 -19.68
CA GLY A 133 6.51 -3.05 -19.20
C GLY A 133 5.65 -2.77 -17.97
N LEU A 134 4.38 -3.17 -18.01
CA LEU A 134 3.46 -3.07 -16.87
C LEU A 134 3.91 -3.96 -15.71
N PHE A 135 4.42 -5.16 -16.01
CA PHE A 135 4.94 -6.09 -15.01
C PHE A 135 6.11 -5.48 -14.22
N ILE A 136 7.12 -4.95 -14.92
CA ILE A 136 8.28 -4.30 -14.30
C ILE A 136 7.84 -3.12 -13.42
N GLN A 137 6.94 -2.29 -13.93
CA GLN A 137 6.43 -1.16 -13.16
C GLN A 137 5.63 -1.62 -11.94
N GLY A 138 4.78 -2.63 -12.09
CA GLY A 138 3.99 -3.20 -11.01
C GLY A 138 4.83 -3.81 -9.90
N ILE A 139 5.88 -4.58 -10.23
CA ILE A 139 6.84 -5.11 -9.26
C ILE A 139 7.53 -3.96 -8.50
N TYR A 140 8.01 -2.97 -9.23
CA TYR A 140 8.68 -1.83 -8.63
C TYR A 140 7.76 -1.07 -7.67
N ASP A 141 6.52 -0.77 -8.09
CA ASP A 141 5.56 -0.05 -7.25
C ASP A 141 5.22 -0.86 -5.99
N MET A 142 5.05 -2.20 -6.11
CA MET A 142 4.82 -3.06 -4.95
C MET A 142 6.03 -3.15 -4.01
N ALA A 143 7.25 -3.15 -4.55
CA ALA A 143 8.47 -3.13 -3.73
C ALA A 143 8.62 -1.82 -2.96
N VAL A 144 8.31 -0.68 -3.59
CA VAL A 144 8.29 0.62 -2.94
C VAL A 144 7.22 0.66 -1.86
N GLU A 145 6.00 0.22 -2.17
CA GLU A 145 4.89 0.19 -1.21
C GLU A 145 5.21 -0.69 0.01
N ALA A 146 5.74 -1.90 -0.23
CA ALA A 146 6.12 -2.82 0.84
C ALA A 146 7.12 -2.17 1.80
N ARG A 147 8.20 -1.59 1.26
CA ARG A 147 9.25 -0.98 2.07
C ARG A 147 8.77 0.27 2.81
N VAL A 148 7.99 1.13 2.15
CA VAL A 148 7.43 2.31 2.83
C VAL A 148 6.50 1.88 3.96
N LEU A 149 5.58 0.94 3.71
CA LEU A 149 4.64 0.46 4.73
C LEU A 149 5.31 -0.35 5.85
N SER A 150 6.53 -0.87 5.66
CA SER A 150 7.29 -1.54 6.72
C SER A 150 7.93 -0.56 7.71
N ASP A 151 8.09 0.70 7.33
CA ASP A 151 8.79 1.70 8.15
C ASP A 151 7.84 2.75 8.76
N ILE A 152 6.62 2.89 8.24
CA ILE A 152 5.68 3.91 8.69
C ILE A 152 4.51 3.31 9.48
N GLU A 153 4.18 3.97 10.60
CA GLU A 153 2.99 3.64 11.38
C GLU A 153 2.25 4.92 11.78
N HIS A 154 0.99 5.04 11.38
CA HIS A 154 0.13 6.17 11.71
C HIS A 154 -1.34 5.76 11.70
N THR A 155 -2.14 6.34 12.61
CA THR A 155 -3.57 6.01 12.76
C THR A 155 -4.36 6.12 11.46
N ASN A 156 -4.02 7.08 10.60
CA ASN A 156 -4.72 7.34 9.33
C ASN A 156 -3.95 6.82 8.10
N ILE A 157 -3.05 5.86 8.29
CA ILE A 157 -2.39 5.10 7.21
C ILE A 157 -2.78 3.62 7.36
N VAL A 158 -2.97 2.94 6.23
CA VAL A 158 -3.30 1.50 6.25
C VAL A 158 -2.14 0.71 6.86
N LYS A 159 -2.46 -0.22 7.77
CA LYS A 159 -1.45 -1.08 8.38
C LYS A 159 -1.21 -2.32 7.51
N CYS A 160 0.05 -2.57 7.17
CA CYS A 160 0.50 -3.85 6.64
C CYS A 160 0.55 -4.87 7.79
N ARG A 161 0.05 -6.09 7.56
CA ARG A 161 -0.05 -7.14 8.58
C ARG A 161 0.85 -8.32 8.29
N ALA A 162 1.00 -8.66 7.02
CA ALA A 162 1.82 -9.77 6.57
C ALA A 162 2.25 -9.56 5.12
N ILE A 163 3.26 -10.29 4.70
CA ILE A 163 3.75 -10.31 3.33
C ILE A 163 3.96 -11.76 2.86
N ALA A 164 4.16 -11.92 1.56
CA ALA A 164 4.62 -13.20 1.02
C ALA A 164 6.05 -13.50 1.50
N PRO A 165 6.42 -14.78 1.71
CA PRO A 165 7.78 -15.19 2.11
C PRO A 165 8.77 -15.17 0.93
N VAL A 166 8.58 -14.25 0.01
CA VAL A 166 9.38 -14.05 -1.18
C VAL A 166 9.69 -12.58 -1.38
N SER A 167 10.78 -12.26 -2.05
CA SER A 167 11.11 -10.87 -2.35
C SER A 167 10.01 -10.19 -3.18
N PRO A 168 9.68 -8.91 -2.90
CA PRO A 168 8.78 -8.14 -3.75
C PRO A 168 9.16 -8.17 -5.23
N LEU A 169 10.46 -8.35 -5.53
CA LEU A 169 11.01 -8.39 -6.87
C LEU A 169 10.82 -9.74 -7.57
N GLN A 170 10.38 -10.77 -6.86
CA GLN A 170 9.98 -12.06 -7.46
C GLN A 170 8.56 -12.04 -8.06
N GLY A 171 7.87 -10.91 -7.96
CA GLY A 171 6.73 -10.49 -8.78
C GLY A 171 5.43 -11.26 -8.53
N ALA A 172 5.27 -12.38 -9.24
CA ALA A 172 3.98 -13.07 -9.30
C ALA A 172 3.50 -13.66 -7.96
N GLU A 173 4.43 -14.10 -7.13
CA GLU A 173 4.15 -14.75 -5.83
C GLU A 173 4.08 -13.74 -4.69
N PHE A 174 4.57 -12.51 -4.89
CA PHE A 174 4.57 -11.50 -3.86
C PHE A 174 3.20 -10.89 -3.65
N TYR A 175 2.85 -10.63 -2.39
CA TYR A 175 1.65 -9.92 -1.99
C TYR A 175 1.90 -9.11 -0.71
N LEU A 176 1.03 -8.12 -0.51
CA LEU A 176 0.89 -7.36 0.74
C LEU A 176 -0.46 -7.70 1.35
N MET A 177 -0.47 -8.12 2.62
CA MET A 177 -1.69 -8.27 3.43
C MET A 177 -1.87 -7.05 4.32
N MET A 178 -3.02 -6.44 4.26
CA MET A 178 -3.35 -5.19 4.96
C MET A 178 -4.68 -5.29 5.67
N ASP A 179 -4.95 -4.38 6.60
CA ASP A 179 -6.28 -4.19 7.15
C ASP A 179 -7.28 -3.89 6.02
N ARG A 180 -8.45 -4.53 6.07
CA ARG A 180 -9.49 -4.32 5.07
C ARG A 180 -10.14 -2.96 5.22
N LEU A 181 -10.32 -2.28 4.08
CA LEU A 181 -11.09 -1.05 3.97
C LEU A 181 -12.47 -1.36 3.36
N TYR A 182 -13.51 -0.72 3.87
CA TYR A 182 -14.91 -1.05 3.55
C TYR A 182 -15.54 -0.09 2.54
N ASP A 183 -15.01 1.13 2.43
CA ASP A 183 -15.48 2.14 1.50
C ASP A 183 -14.30 3.04 1.08
N THR A 184 -14.49 3.89 0.08
CA THR A 184 -13.51 4.90 -0.32
C THR A 184 -14.12 6.30 -0.22
N LEU A 185 -13.27 7.32 -0.04
CA LEU A 185 -13.70 8.71 0.00
C LEU A 185 -14.40 9.08 -1.31
N HIS A 186 -13.93 8.58 -2.45
CA HIS A 186 -14.58 8.77 -3.75
C HIS A 186 -16.05 8.33 -3.73
N LYS A 187 -16.33 7.13 -3.22
CA LYS A 187 -17.70 6.61 -3.11
C LYS A 187 -18.53 7.43 -2.12
N ARG A 188 -17.95 7.85 -0.99
CA ARG A 188 -18.63 8.70 0.00
C ARG A 188 -18.95 10.07 -0.52
N MET A 189 -18.02 10.72 -1.22
CA MET A 189 -18.26 12.03 -1.85
C MET A 189 -19.45 11.95 -2.83
N SER A 190 -19.54 10.89 -3.61
CA SER A 190 -20.69 10.64 -4.50
C SER A 190 -22.01 10.49 -3.74
N LYS A 191 -21.99 9.78 -2.59
CA LYS A 191 -23.17 9.63 -1.72
C LYS A 191 -23.57 10.97 -1.08
N TRP A 192 -22.59 11.76 -0.61
CA TRP A 192 -22.84 13.09 -0.03
C TRP A 192 -23.41 14.06 -1.06
N GLY A 193 -22.88 14.10 -2.27
CA GLY A 193 -23.40 14.93 -3.37
C GLY A 193 -24.84 14.58 -3.76
N LYS A 194 -25.19 13.29 -3.81
CA LYS A 194 -26.57 12.84 -4.08
C LYS A 194 -27.53 13.25 -2.96
N LYS A 195 -27.11 13.14 -1.70
CA LYS A 195 -27.92 13.58 -0.53
C LYS A 195 -28.16 15.08 -0.57
N GLN A 196 -27.14 15.87 -0.89
CA GLN A 196 -27.26 17.33 -0.98
C GLN A 196 -28.20 17.77 -2.11
N LYS A 197 -28.12 17.15 -3.29
CA LYS A 197 -29.05 17.41 -4.42
C LYS A 197 -30.50 17.07 -4.04
N ARG A 198 -30.75 15.98 -3.34
CA ARG A 198 -32.11 15.59 -2.88
C ARG A 198 -32.67 16.55 -1.86
N ARG A 199 -31.83 17.11 -0.95
CA ARG A 199 -32.25 18.11 0.04
C ARG A 199 -32.51 19.47 -0.57
N GLY A 200 -31.82 19.83 -1.64
CA GLY A 200 -32.04 21.09 -2.38
C GLY A 200 -33.34 21.12 -3.21
N SER A 201 -34.03 19.98 -3.37
CA SER A 201 -35.35 19.97 -4.02
C SER A 201 -36.45 20.45 -3.08
N LEU A 202 -37.52 21.07 -3.62
CA LEU A 202 -38.64 21.60 -2.84
C LEU A 202 -39.26 20.56 -1.87
N LEU A 203 -39.36 19.30 -2.30
CA LEU A 203 -39.84 18.18 -1.48
C LEU A 203 -38.86 17.75 -0.38
N GLY A 204 -37.54 17.89 -0.63
CA GLY A 204 -36.50 17.51 0.34
C GLY A 204 -36.40 18.47 1.52
N ARG A 205 -36.69 19.75 1.34
CA ARG A 205 -36.66 20.76 2.42
C ARG A 205 -37.72 20.55 3.49
N THR A 206 -38.89 20.02 3.13
CA THR A 206 -40.03 19.88 4.05
C THR A 206 -40.02 18.56 4.83
N PHE A 207 -39.42 17.47 4.30
CA PHE A 207 -39.54 16.12 4.89
C PHE A 207 -38.26 15.50 5.41
N LEU A 208 -37.08 15.93 4.95
CA LEU A 208 -35.83 15.20 5.20
C LEU A 208 -34.86 15.86 6.21
N ASP A 209 -35.06 17.11 6.58
CA ASP A 209 -34.16 17.81 7.48
C ASP A 209 -34.90 18.74 8.47
N LYS A 210 -35.59 18.14 9.44
CA LYS A 210 -36.14 18.90 10.57
C LYS A 210 -34.99 19.37 11.48
N GLY A 211 -34.45 20.57 11.21
CA GLY A 211 -33.52 21.27 12.10
C GLY A 211 -32.02 21.24 11.72
N GLY A 212 -31.64 20.95 10.48
CA GLY A 212 -30.21 21.07 10.04
C GLY A 212 -29.24 20.03 10.61
N LYS A 213 -29.64 19.27 11.63
CA LYS A 213 -28.75 18.30 12.33
C LYS A 213 -28.02 17.31 11.43
N LYS A 214 -28.68 16.82 10.36
CA LYS A 214 -28.04 15.88 9.41
C LYS A 214 -27.05 16.57 8.48
N GLU A 215 -27.21 17.84 8.23
CA GLU A 215 -26.25 18.63 7.44
C GLU A 215 -25.02 18.93 8.28
N GLU A 216 -25.20 19.34 9.52
CA GLU A 216 -24.15 19.55 10.50
C GLU A 216 -23.32 18.27 10.74
N GLU A 217 -23.97 17.12 10.94
CA GLU A 217 -23.29 15.82 11.06
C GLU A 217 -22.46 15.48 9.81
N THR A 218 -23.01 15.74 8.62
CA THR A 218 -22.30 15.49 7.37
C THR A 218 -21.12 16.45 7.21
N HIS A 219 -21.27 17.71 7.65
CA HIS A 219 -20.19 18.69 7.62
C HIS A 219 -19.08 18.29 8.60
N LEU A 220 -19.43 17.92 9.81
CA LEU A 220 -18.48 17.42 10.81
C LEU A 220 -17.68 16.24 10.28
N LYS A 221 -18.34 15.21 9.67
CA LYS A 221 -17.64 14.08 9.06
C LYS A 221 -16.64 14.50 7.98
N LYS A 222 -16.98 15.48 7.14
CA LYS A 222 -16.05 16.00 6.13
C LYS A 222 -14.85 16.70 6.76
N MET A 223 -15.09 17.50 7.81
CA MET A 223 -14.02 18.19 8.54
C MET A 223 -13.10 17.20 9.25
N THR A 224 -13.65 16.17 9.91
CA THR A 224 -12.86 15.09 10.52
C THR A 224 -12.00 14.40 9.48
N CYS A 225 -12.58 14.01 8.33
CA CYS A 225 -11.80 13.40 7.25
C CYS A 225 -10.65 14.30 6.75
N ALA A 226 -10.90 15.61 6.64
CA ALA A 226 -9.88 16.57 6.20
C ALA A 226 -8.75 16.71 7.24
N TYR A 227 -9.11 16.78 8.52
CA TYR A 227 -8.16 16.83 9.62
C TYR A 227 -7.28 15.58 9.69
N ASP A 228 -7.90 14.40 9.66
CA ASP A 228 -7.20 13.12 9.71
C ASP A 228 -6.26 12.94 8.51
N LEU A 229 -6.71 13.37 7.32
CA LEU A 229 -5.88 13.36 6.13
C LEU A 229 -4.68 14.29 6.26
N ALA A 230 -4.90 15.51 6.78
CA ALA A 230 -3.82 16.46 7.03
C ALA A 230 -2.82 15.91 8.05
N SER A 231 -3.28 15.19 9.09
CA SER A 231 -2.44 14.51 10.07
C SER A 231 -1.56 13.45 9.41
N ALA A 232 -2.12 12.57 8.57
CA ALA A 232 -1.36 11.56 7.84
C ALA A 232 -0.32 12.22 6.91
N MET A 233 -0.70 13.26 6.18
CA MET A 233 0.22 13.97 5.28
C MET A 233 1.33 14.68 6.06
N GLY A 234 1.01 15.31 7.19
CA GLY A 234 2.00 15.93 8.08
C GLY A 234 3.01 14.92 8.61
N TYR A 235 2.53 13.74 9.03
CA TYR A 235 3.39 12.64 9.46
C TYR A 235 4.37 12.20 8.35
N LEU A 236 3.88 12.00 7.12
CA LEU A 236 4.73 11.62 5.98
C LEU A 236 5.77 12.71 5.67
N HIS A 237 5.37 13.98 5.63
CA HIS A 237 6.26 15.10 5.36
C HIS A 237 7.34 15.25 6.42
N ASN A 238 7.02 15.06 7.71
CA ASN A 238 8.00 15.06 8.79
C ASN A 238 9.04 13.93 8.66
N ARG A 239 8.66 12.83 8.01
CA ARG A 239 9.57 11.73 7.64
C ARG A 239 10.20 11.91 6.26
N ARG A 240 10.10 13.10 5.68
CA ARG A 240 10.60 13.45 4.33
C ARG A 240 10.03 12.55 3.22
N ILE A 241 8.81 12.03 3.39
CA ILE A 241 8.13 11.19 2.39
C ILE A 241 7.06 12.02 1.70
N ILE A 242 7.10 12.06 0.36
CA ILE A 242 6.05 12.62 -0.49
C ILE A 242 5.22 11.48 -1.05
N TYR A 243 3.91 11.52 -0.83
CA TYR A 243 2.97 10.47 -1.23
C TYR A 243 2.71 10.41 -2.74
N ARG A 244 2.61 11.56 -3.42
CA ARG A 244 2.49 11.79 -4.88
C ARG A 244 1.21 11.33 -5.58
N ASP A 245 0.33 10.57 -4.97
CA ASP A 245 -0.94 10.13 -5.60
C ASP A 245 -2.16 10.37 -4.71
N LEU A 246 -2.21 11.56 -4.09
CA LEU A 246 -3.32 11.95 -3.24
C LEU A 246 -4.58 12.17 -4.07
N LYS A 247 -5.56 11.28 -3.87
CA LYS A 247 -6.85 11.31 -4.53
C LYS A 247 -7.91 10.58 -3.69
N PRO A 248 -9.20 10.89 -3.86
CA PRO A 248 -10.28 10.25 -3.09
C PRO A 248 -10.36 8.73 -3.25
N GLU A 249 -9.84 8.19 -4.34
CA GLU A 249 -9.77 6.76 -4.61
C GLU A 249 -8.77 6.04 -3.72
N ASN A 250 -7.72 6.74 -3.25
CA ASN A 250 -6.64 6.21 -2.40
C ASN A 250 -6.84 6.52 -0.91
N ILE A 251 -8.02 6.99 -0.53
CA ILE A 251 -8.44 7.21 0.86
C ILE A 251 -9.60 6.26 1.14
N GLY A 252 -9.37 5.30 2.02
CA GLY A 252 -10.37 4.32 2.43
C GLY A 252 -10.92 4.59 3.82
N PHE A 253 -11.91 3.82 4.22
CA PHE A 253 -12.49 3.83 5.55
C PHE A 253 -12.41 2.43 6.16
N ASP A 254 -11.89 2.35 7.37
CA ASP A 254 -11.90 1.13 8.14
C ASP A 254 -13.29 0.85 8.74
N ILE A 255 -13.40 -0.18 9.57
CA ILE A 255 -14.65 -0.59 10.21
C ILE A 255 -15.19 0.44 11.19
N ARG A 256 -14.32 1.27 11.79
CA ARG A 256 -14.69 2.30 12.76
C ARG A 256 -15.08 3.62 12.10
N ASP A 257 -15.06 3.65 10.78
CA ASP A 257 -15.30 4.83 9.97
C ASP A 257 -14.10 5.82 9.93
N ASP A 258 -12.93 5.39 10.44
CA ASP A 258 -11.69 6.16 10.39
C ASP A 258 -11.10 6.11 8.98
N ILE A 259 -10.58 7.24 8.51
CA ILE A 259 -9.89 7.25 7.21
C ILE A 259 -8.53 6.55 7.29
N LYS A 260 -8.15 5.92 6.18
CA LYS A 260 -6.85 5.31 5.97
C LYS A 260 -6.33 5.66 4.58
N LEU A 261 -5.18 6.31 4.53
CA LEU A 261 -4.42 6.50 3.29
C LEU A 261 -3.78 5.17 2.90
N PHE A 262 -3.87 4.79 1.63
CA PHE A 262 -3.32 3.54 1.11
C PHE A 262 -2.74 3.71 -0.30
N ASP A 263 -2.09 2.68 -0.87
CA ASP A 263 -1.45 2.68 -2.19
C ASP A 263 -0.22 3.61 -2.27
N PHE A 264 0.88 3.18 -1.62
CA PHE A 264 2.14 3.90 -1.50
C PHE A 264 3.13 3.61 -2.64
N GLY A 265 2.75 2.90 -3.69
CA GLY A 265 3.64 2.51 -4.80
C GLY A 265 4.28 3.68 -5.52
N LEU A 266 3.69 4.86 -5.46
CA LEU A 266 4.25 6.09 -6.03
C LEU A 266 4.95 7.00 -5.00
N ALA A 267 4.98 6.63 -3.72
CA ALA A 267 5.64 7.44 -2.69
C ALA A 267 7.14 7.60 -2.98
N THR A 268 7.73 8.68 -2.52
CA THR A 268 9.16 8.93 -2.68
C THR A 268 9.71 9.72 -1.50
N GLU A 269 10.96 9.45 -1.18
CA GLU A 269 11.69 10.18 -0.15
C GLU A 269 12.37 11.42 -0.73
N MET A 270 12.38 12.50 0.03
CA MET A 270 13.12 13.73 -0.23
C MET A 270 14.53 13.58 0.33
N LYS A 271 15.46 13.16 -0.52
CA LYS A 271 16.86 12.92 -0.16
C LYS A 271 17.70 14.15 -0.42
N GLU A 272 18.76 14.36 0.36
CA GLU A 272 19.73 15.44 0.13
C GLU A 272 20.35 15.37 -1.26
N SER A 273 20.61 14.18 -1.78
CA SER A 273 21.08 13.96 -3.16
C SER A 273 20.13 14.47 -4.26
N ARG A 274 18.90 14.83 -3.89
CA ARG A 274 17.88 15.39 -4.79
C ARG A 274 17.66 16.88 -4.61
N LEU A 275 18.38 17.54 -3.71
CA LEU A 275 18.34 19.00 -3.59
C LEU A 275 18.65 19.66 -4.93
N ALA A 276 17.93 20.73 -5.24
CA ALA A 276 18.16 21.49 -6.48
C ALA A 276 19.49 22.23 -6.45
N ASP A 277 19.85 22.76 -5.30
CA ASP A 277 21.14 23.38 -5.02
C ASP A 277 21.65 22.91 -3.64
N PRO A 278 22.54 21.90 -3.60
CA PRO A 278 23.11 21.41 -2.34
C PRO A 278 24.06 22.41 -1.67
N SER A 279 24.51 23.47 -2.38
CA SER A 279 25.41 24.49 -1.82
C SER A 279 24.66 25.59 -1.07
N ASP A 280 23.33 25.67 -1.24
CA ASP A 280 22.47 26.63 -0.55
C ASP A 280 21.89 25.97 0.71
N GLU A 281 22.36 26.40 1.88
CA GLU A 281 21.89 25.92 3.20
C GLU A 281 20.37 26.13 3.40
N TYR A 282 19.76 27.07 2.68
CA TYR A 282 18.35 27.39 2.72
C TYR A 282 17.54 26.77 1.58
N CYS A 283 18.17 25.93 0.74
CA CYS A 283 17.49 25.28 -0.37
C CYS A 283 16.58 24.15 0.09
N ASP A 284 15.27 24.41 0.13
CA ASP A 284 14.24 23.40 0.41
C ASP A 284 13.61 22.84 -0.88
N VAL A 285 14.30 22.99 -2.04
CA VAL A 285 13.77 22.58 -3.34
C VAL A 285 14.39 21.26 -3.78
N TYR A 286 13.54 20.27 -4.05
CA TYR A 286 13.97 18.92 -4.44
C TYR A 286 13.61 18.62 -5.90
N LYS A 287 14.55 17.98 -6.62
CA LYS A 287 14.32 17.45 -7.97
C LYS A 287 13.60 16.11 -7.88
N LEU A 288 12.39 16.03 -8.40
CA LEU A 288 11.61 14.81 -8.47
C LEU A 288 11.28 14.44 -9.92
N THR A 289 10.93 13.16 -10.13
CA THR A 289 10.38 12.74 -11.43
C THR A 289 9.01 13.38 -11.62
N GLY A 290 8.86 14.14 -12.71
CA GLY A 290 7.60 14.72 -13.11
C GLY A 290 6.62 13.67 -13.65
N MET A 291 5.40 14.09 -13.97
CA MET A 291 4.31 13.26 -14.53
C MET A 291 4.01 11.99 -13.70
N THR A 292 4.21 12.06 -12.39
CA THR A 292 3.97 10.95 -11.48
C THR A 292 2.74 11.24 -10.62
N GLY A 293 1.78 10.31 -10.62
CA GLY A 293 0.52 10.42 -9.91
C GLY A 293 -0.68 10.53 -10.86
N SER A 294 -1.82 10.90 -10.32
CA SER A 294 -3.08 11.02 -11.08
C SER A 294 -3.23 12.44 -11.64
N PRO A 295 -3.24 12.65 -12.97
CA PRO A 295 -3.15 13.98 -13.60
C PRO A 295 -4.16 15.01 -13.07
N ARG A 296 -5.37 14.56 -12.76
CA ARG A 296 -6.46 15.42 -12.24
C ARG A 296 -6.13 16.07 -10.90
N TYR A 297 -5.23 15.48 -10.13
CA TYR A 297 -4.88 15.88 -8.77
C TYR A 297 -3.44 16.37 -8.65
N MET A 298 -2.69 16.38 -9.77
CA MET A 298 -1.34 16.92 -9.81
C MET A 298 -1.35 18.44 -9.73
N SER A 299 -0.34 19.01 -9.08
CA SER A 299 -0.07 20.45 -9.18
C SER A 299 0.44 20.82 -10.59
N ASN A 300 0.21 22.06 -11.01
CA ASN A 300 0.62 22.53 -12.34
C ASN A 300 2.12 22.35 -12.62
N GLY A 301 2.99 22.45 -11.60
CA GLY A 301 4.44 22.26 -11.75
C GLY A 301 4.89 20.83 -12.01
N THR A 302 4.01 19.80 -11.83
CA THR A 302 4.40 18.39 -12.00
C THR A 302 4.22 17.84 -13.40
N PHE A 303 3.69 18.64 -14.34
CA PHE A 303 3.49 18.22 -15.75
C PHE A 303 4.78 18.22 -16.60
N SER A 304 5.89 18.74 -16.10
CA SER A 304 7.21 18.66 -16.76
C SER A 304 7.89 17.32 -16.46
N LYS A 305 8.88 16.93 -17.29
CA LYS A 305 9.69 15.71 -17.05
C LYS A 305 10.45 15.75 -15.72
N LEU A 306 10.76 16.94 -15.23
CA LEU A 306 11.32 17.20 -13.90
C LEU A 306 10.38 18.13 -13.17
N SER A 307 9.97 17.78 -11.97
CA SER A 307 9.21 18.65 -11.07
C SER A 307 10.10 19.08 -9.91
N PHE A 308 9.93 20.32 -9.49
CA PHE A 308 10.55 20.88 -8.31
C PHE A 308 9.47 20.96 -7.22
N VAL A 309 9.76 20.45 -6.05
CA VAL A 309 8.86 20.54 -4.89
C VAL A 309 9.60 21.28 -3.80
N SER A 310 9.05 22.41 -3.39
CA SER A 310 9.45 23.12 -2.17
C SER A 310 8.64 22.57 -1.01
N ILE A 311 9.31 22.24 0.08
CA ILE A 311 8.64 21.92 1.32
C ILE A 311 8.42 23.24 2.04
N PHE A 312 7.18 23.72 2.05
CA PHE A 312 6.82 24.66 3.10
C PHE A 312 7.00 23.92 4.43
N ARG A 313 8.00 24.31 5.22
CA ARG A 313 8.00 24.04 6.64
C ARG A 313 6.68 24.60 7.15
N PHE A 314 5.70 23.75 7.40
CA PHE A 314 4.63 24.12 8.31
C PHE A 314 5.34 24.46 9.61
N LEU A 315 5.48 25.74 9.86
CA LEU A 315 5.92 26.28 11.12
C LEU A 315 5.14 25.53 12.19
N SER A 316 5.87 24.71 12.95
CA SER A 316 5.39 24.25 14.23
C SER A 316 5.00 25.52 15.01
N ILE A 317 3.73 25.79 15.09
CA ILE A 317 3.20 26.67 16.10
C ILE A 317 3.39 25.89 17.40
N THR A 318 4.59 25.95 17.93
CA THR A 318 4.83 25.66 19.34
C THR A 318 4.16 26.80 20.08
N THR A 319 2.93 26.58 20.50
CA THR A 319 2.33 27.32 21.59
C THR A 319 3.13 27.00 22.83
N THR A 320 4.15 27.82 23.11
CA THR A 320 4.70 27.98 24.43
C THR A 320 3.66 28.74 25.25
N THR A 321 2.99 28.03 26.12
CA THR A 321 2.39 28.59 27.33
C THR A 321 3.10 28.03 28.51
#